data_f6a5a1466062584f17885dfef219a142
#
_entry.id   f6a5a1466062584f17885dfef219a142
#
_cell.length_a   1.000
_cell.length_b   1.000
_cell.length_c   1.000
_cell.angle_alpha   90.00
_cell.angle_beta   90.00
_cell.angle_gamma   90.00
#
_symmetry.space_group_name_H-M   'P 1'
#
loop_
_entity.id
_entity.type
_entity.pdbx_description
1 polymer ?
#
loop_
_entity_poly.entity_id
_entity_poly.type
_entity_poly.pdbx_seq_one_letter_code
_entity_poly.pdbx_strand_id
1 'polypeptide(L)'
;MDTKKETLKQVLTFIFITGIVSTGIYVWIFNGAGDSPAAVLPMMFTPGISAIITTLIFKDSIGNLGWKLGKTRFLVYSYLLPVLVSLVGYGIVWMTKYADFTTEEVVNYKWAKMLGFDLPAPFLAGLFSKVFFVSFLTIIPVFGEEVGWSGFLTPKLRKLFSIPVTSLLVGIFWAVWHFPAIIGGFYGTHTPLWVALPGFTLVLIGASFMRTILVEKSESLWVGVILHTSHNVILMSMFNEMTADKGYANYLVSEKGVFLGFVYILIAIVFWKIQINKQDKHITIH
;
A
#
# COMPACT_ATOMS: atom_id res chain seq x y z
N MET A 1 18.61 -5.92 30.08
CA MET A 1 17.79 -4.74 29.71
C MET A 1 16.49 -5.26 29.10
N ASP A 2 15.33 -4.73 29.46
CA ASP A 2 14.05 -5.21 28.95
C ASP A 2 13.97 -4.94 27.44
N THR A 3 14.15 -5.97 26.63
CA THR A 3 14.16 -5.90 25.16
C THR A 3 12.87 -5.31 24.58
N LYS A 4 11.71 -5.49 25.25
CA LYS A 4 10.45 -4.90 24.85
C LYS A 4 10.42 -3.37 25.04
N LYS A 5 10.98 -2.87 26.14
CA LYS A 5 11.07 -1.42 26.42
C LYS A 5 11.95 -0.71 25.39
N GLU A 6 13.04 -1.34 24.98
CA GLU A 6 13.93 -0.81 23.95
C GLU A 6 13.24 -0.81 22.58
N THR A 7 12.57 -1.91 22.21
CA THR A 7 11.79 -1.99 20.97
C THR A 7 10.70 -0.90 20.92
N LEU A 8 10.00 -0.66 22.03
CA LEU A 8 9.00 0.42 22.11
C LEU A 8 9.63 1.81 21.89
N LYS A 9 10.82 2.06 22.50
CA LYS A 9 11.54 3.32 22.25
C LYS A 9 11.91 3.48 20.78
N GLN A 10 12.38 2.42 20.11
CA GLN A 10 12.69 2.44 18.69
C GLN A 10 11.45 2.78 17.85
N VAL A 11 10.28 2.16 18.13
CA VAL A 11 9.03 2.46 17.45
C VAL A 11 8.61 3.91 17.65
N LEU A 12 8.65 4.41 18.89
CA LEU A 12 8.27 5.81 19.19
C LEU A 12 9.23 6.81 18.52
N THR A 13 10.53 6.53 18.52
CA THR A 13 11.53 7.37 17.83
C THR A 13 11.29 7.41 16.33
N PHE A 14 11.01 6.26 15.71
CA PHE A 14 10.66 6.17 14.29
C PHE A 14 9.41 7.01 13.96
N ILE A 15 8.34 6.86 14.74
CA ILE A 15 7.09 7.61 14.56
C ILE A 15 7.36 9.12 14.69
N PHE A 16 8.13 9.53 15.68
CA PHE A 16 8.48 10.92 15.94
C PHE A 16 9.27 11.54 14.78
N ILE A 17 10.33 10.87 14.32
CA ILE A 17 11.15 11.35 13.20
C ILE A 17 10.31 11.41 11.92
N THR A 18 9.53 10.35 11.62
CA THR A 18 8.63 10.33 10.47
C THR A 18 7.64 11.50 10.53
N GLY A 19 7.03 11.75 11.68
CA GLY A 19 6.09 12.84 11.88
C GLY A 19 6.72 14.23 11.66
N ILE A 20 7.88 14.49 12.24
CA ILE A 20 8.57 15.80 12.09
C ILE A 20 8.97 16.04 10.64
N VAL A 21 9.66 15.07 10.01
CA VAL A 21 10.16 15.23 8.64
C VAL A 21 8.99 15.38 7.67
N SER A 22 7.94 14.55 7.80
CA SER A 22 6.75 14.66 6.96
C SER A 22 6.03 15.99 7.15
N THR A 23 5.94 16.50 8.38
CA THR A 23 5.34 17.82 8.64
C THR A 23 6.10 18.92 7.91
N GLY A 24 7.44 18.91 7.94
CA GLY A 24 8.25 19.87 7.19
C GLY A 24 8.00 19.80 5.68
N ILE A 25 7.89 18.61 5.10
CA ILE A 25 7.59 18.43 3.69
C ILE A 25 6.16 18.87 3.38
N TYR A 26 5.16 18.56 4.21
CA TYR A 26 3.79 19.05 4.03
C TYR A 26 3.71 20.57 4.08
N VAL A 27 4.42 21.21 5.01
CA VAL A 27 4.52 22.68 5.03
C VAL A 27 5.07 23.21 3.70
N TRP A 28 6.08 22.58 3.13
CA TRP A 28 6.62 22.96 1.82
C TRP A 28 5.60 22.72 0.69
N ILE A 29 4.90 21.57 0.67
CA ILE A 29 3.84 21.27 -0.30
C ILE A 29 2.75 22.34 -0.26
N PHE A 30 2.25 22.67 0.93
CA PHE A 30 1.17 23.65 1.12
C PHE A 30 1.59 25.09 0.82
N ASN A 31 2.89 25.42 0.88
CA ASN A 31 3.42 26.73 0.54
C ASN A 31 3.89 26.86 -0.92
N GLY A 32 3.40 26.02 -1.84
CA GLY A 32 3.56 26.22 -3.27
C GLY A 32 4.35 25.16 -4.03
N ALA A 33 4.94 24.14 -3.35
CA ALA A 33 5.57 23.03 -4.05
C ALA A 33 4.51 22.12 -4.72
N GLY A 34 3.29 22.09 -4.18
CA GLY A 34 2.17 21.31 -4.71
C GLY A 34 2.47 19.81 -4.74
N ASP A 35 1.85 19.12 -5.67
CA ASP A 35 2.02 17.68 -5.94
C ASP A 35 3.17 17.39 -6.93
N SER A 36 4.11 18.30 -7.06
CA SER A 36 5.27 18.13 -7.94
C SER A 36 6.09 16.89 -7.54
N PRO A 37 6.70 16.16 -8.49
CA PRO A 37 7.57 15.02 -8.19
C PRO A 37 8.70 15.38 -7.22
N ALA A 38 9.17 16.64 -7.24
CA ALA A 38 10.20 17.14 -6.33
C ALA A 38 9.75 17.18 -4.87
N ALA A 39 8.45 17.33 -4.59
CA ALA A 39 7.88 17.32 -3.25
C ALA A 39 7.35 15.94 -2.84
N VAL A 40 6.69 15.24 -3.76
CA VAL A 40 6.09 13.92 -3.50
C VAL A 40 7.17 12.86 -3.24
N LEU A 41 8.24 12.83 -4.04
CA LEU A 41 9.28 11.81 -3.90
C LEU A 41 9.98 11.86 -2.53
N PRO A 42 10.48 13.00 -2.00
CA PRO A 42 11.01 13.09 -0.64
C PRO A 42 9.99 12.66 0.42
N MET A 43 8.70 12.99 0.25
CA MET A 43 7.65 12.54 1.17
C MET A 43 7.60 11.02 1.24
N MET A 44 7.56 10.33 0.11
CA MET A 44 7.49 8.87 0.04
C MET A 44 8.76 8.18 0.59
N PHE A 45 9.92 8.85 0.56
CA PHE A 45 11.15 8.34 1.17
C PHE A 45 11.24 8.62 2.68
N THR A 46 10.38 9.47 3.25
CA THR A 46 10.42 9.84 4.67
C THR A 46 10.38 8.63 5.61
N PRO A 47 9.49 7.64 5.45
CA PRO A 47 9.47 6.48 6.33
C PRO A 47 10.77 5.66 6.27
N GLY A 48 11.33 5.46 5.07
CA GLY A 48 12.59 4.74 4.90
C GLY A 48 13.79 5.46 5.52
N ILE A 49 13.89 6.76 5.31
CA ILE A 49 14.93 7.59 5.92
C ILE A 49 14.80 7.56 7.44
N SER A 50 13.58 7.70 7.97
CA SER A 50 13.32 7.62 9.41
C SER A 50 13.70 6.27 10.01
N ALA A 51 13.47 5.17 9.28
CA ALA A 51 13.88 3.83 9.67
C ALA A 51 15.40 3.71 9.76
N ILE A 52 16.12 4.21 8.75
CA ILE A 52 17.60 4.20 8.74
C ILE A 52 18.14 5.05 9.89
N ILE A 53 17.66 6.26 10.07
CA ILE A 53 18.09 7.16 11.15
C ILE A 53 17.83 6.52 12.52
N THR A 54 16.63 5.97 12.74
CA THR A 54 16.30 5.29 14.01
C THR A 54 17.21 4.09 14.26
N THR A 55 17.46 3.28 13.22
CA THR A 55 18.37 2.12 13.32
C THR A 55 19.77 2.55 13.74
N LEU A 56 20.28 3.65 13.18
CA LEU A 56 21.60 4.20 13.54
C LEU A 56 21.64 4.78 14.96
N ILE A 57 20.60 5.51 15.40
CA ILE A 57 20.50 6.06 16.77
C ILE A 57 20.60 4.93 17.81
N PHE A 58 19.95 3.82 17.57
CA PHE A 58 19.94 2.66 18.48
C PHE A 58 21.08 1.68 18.23
N LYS A 59 22.02 2.02 17.34
CA LYS A 59 23.20 1.19 16.98
C LYS A 59 22.83 -0.22 16.50
N ASP A 60 21.62 -0.36 15.90
CA ASP A 60 21.18 -1.57 15.21
C ASP A 60 21.83 -1.63 13.81
N SER A 61 21.81 -2.81 13.17
CA SER A 61 22.31 -2.98 11.82
C SER A 61 21.23 -2.65 10.77
N ILE A 62 21.56 -1.77 9.83
CA ILE A 62 20.73 -1.50 8.63
C ILE A 62 20.50 -2.80 7.84
N GLY A 63 21.44 -3.75 7.87
CA GLY A 63 21.30 -5.07 7.26
C GLY A 63 20.09 -5.87 7.74
N ASN A 64 19.52 -5.53 8.91
CA ASN A 64 18.36 -6.20 9.50
C ASN A 64 17.00 -5.67 8.99
N LEU A 65 16.98 -4.72 8.03
CA LEU A 65 15.75 -4.15 7.49
C LEU A 65 15.08 -5.04 6.41
N GLY A 66 15.38 -6.33 6.37
CA GLY A 66 14.68 -7.29 5.51
C GLY A 66 15.02 -7.23 4.03
N TRP A 67 16.26 -6.92 3.67
CA TRP A 67 16.72 -6.76 2.28
C TRP A 67 16.66 -8.03 1.42
N LYS A 68 16.60 -9.22 2.02
CA LYS A 68 16.52 -10.49 1.29
C LYS A 68 15.15 -10.63 0.62
N LEU A 69 15.13 -11.10 -0.62
CA LEU A 69 13.87 -11.30 -1.38
C LEU A 69 12.92 -12.31 -0.70
N GLY A 70 13.46 -13.23 0.08
CA GLY A 70 12.67 -14.28 0.70
C GLY A 70 12.25 -15.38 -0.29
N LYS A 71 11.24 -16.18 0.10
CA LYS A 71 10.73 -17.28 -0.76
C LYS A 71 9.81 -16.73 -1.83
N THR A 72 10.01 -17.11 -3.09
CA THR A 72 9.25 -16.65 -4.28
C THR A 72 7.73 -16.74 -4.10
N ARG A 73 7.21 -17.77 -3.42
CA ARG A 73 5.77 -17.90 -3.17
C ARG A 73 5.16 -16.69 -2.45
N PHE A 74 5.90 -16.04 -1.56
CA PHE A 74 5.40 -14.87 -0.83
C PHE A 74 5.42 -13.61 -1.71
N LEU A 75 6.40 -13.49 -2.62
CA LEU A 75 6.42 -12.43 -3.63
C LEU A 75 5.23 -12.57 -4.59
N VAL A 76 4.91 -13.81 -5.01
CA VAL A 76 3.73 -14.10 -5.83
C VAL A 76 2.43 -13.76 -5.07
N TYR A 77 2.30 -14.15 -3.80
CA TYR A 77 1.13 -13.78 -3.00
C TYR A 77 1.02 -12.26 -2.84
N SER A 78 2.13 -11.55 -2.67
CA SER A 78 2.15 -10.08 -2.57
C SER A 78 1.57 -9.42 -3.81
N TYR A 79 1.87 -9.94 -5.00
CA TYR A 79 1.31 -9.43 -6.24
C TYR A 79 -0.16 -9.82 -6.42
N LEU A 80 -0.53 -11.07 -6.14
CA LEU A 80 -1.87 -11.60 -6.43
C LEU A 80 -2.96 -11.15 -5.44
N LEU A 81 -2.61 -10.79 -4.20
CA LEU A 81 -3.61 -10.38 -3.20
C LEU A 81 -4.33 -9.08 -3.59
N PRO A 82 -3.65 -7.99 -4.00
CA PRO A 82 -4.34 -6.79 -4.50
C PRO A 82 -5.13 -7.05 -5.80
N VAL A 83 -4.64 -7.94 -6.68
CA VAL A 83 -5.41 -8.36 -7.87
C VAL A 83 -6.72 -9.01 -7.46
N LEU A 84 -6.69 -9.95 -6.50
CA LEU A 84 -7.88 -10.62 -5.99
C LEU A 84 -8.86 -9.65 -5.34
N VAL A 85 -8.35 -8.71 -4.52
CA VAL A 85 -9.18 -7.66 -3.90
C VAL A 85 -9.87 -6.82 -4.96
N SER A 86 -9.13 -6.40 -5.99
CA SER A 86 -9.67 -5.59 -7.08
C SER A 86 -10.72 -6.36 -7.89
N LEU A 87 -10.43 -7.61 -8.25
CA LEU A 87 -11.39 -8.47 -8.97
C LEU A 87 -12.70 -8.66 -8.19
N VAL A 88 -12.61 -8.92 -6.89
CA VAL A 88 -13.80 -9.12 -6.04
C VAL A 88 -14.52 -7.78 -5.83
N GLY A 89 -13.80 -6.74 -5.42
CA GLY A 89 -14.41 -5.45 -5.07
C GLY A 89 -15.07 -4.77 -6.27
N TYR A 90 -14.32 -4.57 -7.34
CA TYR A 90 -14.83 -3.92 -8.55
C TYR A 90 -15.79 -4.84 -9.31
N GLY A 91 -15.50 -6.14 -9.40
CA GLY A 91 -16.38 -7.10 -10.04
C GLY A 91 -17.79 -7.10 -9.45
N ILE A 92 -17.93 -7.06 -8.11
CA ILE A 92 -19.23 -6.93 -7.45
C ILE A 92 -19.89 -5.59 -7.81
N VAL A 93 -19.15 -4.48 -7.78
CA VAL A 93 -19.73 -3.15 -8.05
C VAL A 93 -20.17 -2.99 -9.50
N TRP A 94 -19.44 -3.55 -10.47
CA TRP A 94 -19.85 -3.59 -11.89
C TRP A 94 -21.12 -4.41 -12.14
N MET A 95 -21.48 -5.32 -11.24
CA MET A 95 -22.76 -6.05 -11.30
C MET A 95 -23.94 -5.25 -10.71
N THR A 96 -23.70 -4.03 -10.24
CA THR A 96 -24.69 -3.15 -9.64
C THR A 96 -25.06 -2.00 -10.60
N LYS A 97 -26.03 -1.19 -10.19
CA LYS A 97 -26.39 0.05 -10.92
C LYS A 97 -25.43 1.23 -10.67
N TYR A 98 -24.40 1.06 -9.83
CA TYR A 98 -23.54 2.16 -9.36
C TYR A 98 -22.32 2.38 -10.24
N ALA A 99 -21.92 1.41 -11.04
CA ALA A 99 -20.83 1.53 -11.99
C ALA A 99 -20.98 0.53 -13.14
N ASP A 100 -20.40 0.86 -14.30
CA ASP A 100 -20.23 -0.07 -15.41
C ASP A 100 -18.76 -0.39 -15.63
N PHE A 101 -18.49 -1.56 -16.18
CA PHE A 101 -17.19 -1.89 -16.72
C PHE A 101 -16.99 -1.12 -18.04
N THR A 102 -15.82 -0.49 -18.20
CA THR A 102 -15.41 0.20 -19.43
C THR A 102 -13.97 -0.13 -19.80
N THR A 103 -13.64 -0.04 -21.07
CA THR A 103 -12.29 -0.22 -21.58
C THR A 103 -11.70 1.05 -22.19
N GLU A 104 -12.47 2.13 -22.26
CA GLU A 104 -12.14 3.36 -23.01
C GLU A 104 -10.80 3.96 -22.58
N GLU A 105 -10.58 4.15 -21.28
CA GLU A 105 -9.35 4.75 -20.76
C GLU A 105 -8.13 3.84 -20.95
N VAL A 106 -8.32 2.52 -20.94
CA VAL A 106 -7.24 1.54 -21.17
C VAL A 106 -6.88 1.48 -22.64
N VAL A 107 -7.84 1.58 -23.55
CA VAL A 107 -7.64 1.53 -25.02
C VAL A 107 -7.09 2.87 -25.53
N ASN A 108 -7.57 4.00 -24.99
CA ASN A 108 -7.15 5.37 -25.36
C ASN A 108 -5.86 5.82 -24.68
N TYR A 109 -5.04 4.94 -24.33
CA TYR A 109 -3.85 5.01 -23.51
C TYR A 109 -2.97 6.26 -23.76
N LYS A 110 -3.01 7.21 -22.84
CA LYS A 110 -2.22 8.47 -22.89
C LYS A 110 -0.69 8.24 -23.02
N TRP A 111 -0.18 7.14 -22.48
CA TRP A 111 1.23 6.77 -22.56
C TRP A 111 1.67 6.33 -23.97
N ALA A 112 0.79 5.69 -24.73
CA ALA A 112 1.07 5.40 -26.13
C ALA A 112 1.24 6.69 -26.93
N LYS A 113 0.38 7.69 -26.69
CA LYS A 113 0.50 9.04 -27.27
C LYS A 113 1.77 9.77 -26.80
N MET A 114 2.13 9.64 -25.54
CA MET A 114 3.34 10.24 -24.98
C MET A 114 4.63 9.63 -25.55
N LEU A 115 4.57 8.36 -26.00
CA LEU A 115 5.64 7.67 -26.71
C LEU A 115 5.56 7.80 -28.25
N GLY A 116 4.64 8.61 -28.76
CA GLY A 116 4.48 8.85 -30.22
C GLY A 116 3.64 7.79 -30.95
N PHE A 117 2.91 6.94 -30.23
CA PHE A 117 1.99 5.95 -30.82
C PHE A 117 0.57 6.49 -30.87
N ASP A 118 0.05 6.79 -32.06
CA ASP A 118 -1.30 7.37 -32.30
C ASP A 118 -2.41 6.32 -32.49
N LEU A 119 -2.10 5.04 -32.31
CA LEU A 119 -3.06 3.96 -32.54
C LEU A 119 -3.69 3.51 -31.21
N PRO A 120 -5.03 3.24 -31.19
CA PRO A 120 -5.65 2.57 -30.07
C PRO A 120 -5.00 1.19 -29.93
N ALA A 121 -4.27 1.00 -28.83
CA ALA A 121 -3.66 -0.30 -28.56
C ALA A 121 -4.79 -1.33 -28.34
N PRO A 122 -4.69 -2.57 -28.83
CA PRO A 122 -5.57 -3.63 -28.41
C PRO A 122 -5.63 -3.68 -26.89
N PHE A 123 -6.82 -3.88 -26.31
CA PHE A 123 -7.03 -3.84 -24.85
C PHE A 123 -5.95 -4.56 -24.03
N LEU A 124 -5.57 -5.77 -24.43
CA LEU A 124 -4.50 -6.53 -23.74
C LEU A 124 -3.13 -5.87 -23.85
N ALA A 125 -2.80 -5.26 -24.96
CA ALA A 125 -1.52 -4.55 -25.14
C ALA A 125 -1.50 -3.26 -24.31
N GLY A 126 -2.61 -2.52 -24.24
CA GLY A 126 -2.77 -1.37 -23.35
C GLY A 126 -2.61 -1.75 -21.88
N LEU A 127 -3.27 -2.82 -21.46
CA LEU A 127 -3.19 -3.38 -20.11
C LEU A 127 -1.77 -3.79 -19.74
N PHE A 128 -1.10 -4.57 -20.61
CA PHE A 128 0.28 -5.01 -20.39
C PHE A 128 1.24 -3.82 -20.29
N SER A 129 1.16 -2.89 -21.23
CA SER A 129 2.00 -1.70 -21.24
C SER A 129 1.80 -0.87 -19.97
N LYS A 130 0.56 -0.68 -19.55
CA LYS A 130 0.22 0.06 -18.34
C LYS A 130 0.78 -0.62 -17.10
N VAL A 131 0.53 -1.92 -16.92
CA VAL A 131 1.06 -2.69 -15.79
C VAL A 131 2.58 -2.61 -15.76
N PHE A 132 3.26 -2.77 -16.89
CA PHE A 132 4.72 -2.76 -16.95
C PHE A 132 5.30 -1.38 -16.64
N PHE A 133 4.90 -0.32 -17.37
CA PHE A 133 5.49 1.01 -17.21
C PHE A 133 5.10 1.67 -15.87
N VAL A 134 3.84 1.56 -15.46
CA VAL A 134 3.41 2.13 -14.19
C VAL A 134 4.07 1.42 -13.02
N SER A 135 4.24 0.08 -13.08
CA SER A 135 4.99 -0.64 -12.04
C SER A 135 6.43 -0.16 -11.94
N PHE A 136 7.12 0.02 -13.08
CA PHE A 136 8.50 0.49 -13.11
C PHE A 136 8.66 1.88 -12.48
N LEU A 137 7.73 2.79 -12.74
CA LEU A 137 7.76 4.14 -12.17
C LEU A 137 7.35 4.16 -10.69
N THR A 138 6.40 3.29 -10.30
CA THR A 138 5.83 3.26 -8.95
C THR A 138 6.73 2.55 -7.94
N ILE A 139 7.54 1.58 -8.38
CA ILE A 139 8.34 0.77 -7.45
C ILE A 139 9.38 1.59 -6.66
N ILE A 140 9.93 2.65 -7.25
CA ILE A 140 10.96 3.49 -6.61
C ILE A 140 10.39 4.25 -5.40
N PRO A 141 9.33 5.07 -5.55
CA PRO A 141 8.74 5.77 -4.41
C PRO A 141 8.14 4.80 -3.38
N VAL A 142 7.47 3.72 -3.80
CA VAL A 142 6.96 2.68 -2.92
C VAL A 142 8.07 2.02 -2.10
N PHE A 143 9.22 1.75 -2.71
CA PHE A 143 10.37 1.21 -1.99
C PHE A 143 10.80 2.14 -0.84
N GLY A 144 10.81 3.46 -1.05
CA GLY A 144 11.11 4.45 -0.01
C GLY A 144 10.20 4.30 1.21
N GLU A 145 8.90 4.12 0.98
CA GLU A 145 7.95 3.87 2.09
C GLU A 145 8.16 2.51 2.74
N GLU A 146 8.32 1.45 1.97
CA GLU A 146 8.31 0.09 2.48
C GLU A 146 9.58 -0.29 3.25
N VAL A 147 10.70 0.42 3.06
CA VAL A 147 11.85 0.34 3.99
C VAL A 147 11.41 0.72 5.40
N GLY A 148 10.53 1.72 5.54
CA GLY A 148 9.96 2.11 6.83
C GLY A 148 8.88 1.14 7.34
N TRP A 149 7.85 0.91 6.52
CA TRP A 149 6.68 0.14 6.95
C TRP A 149 6.98 -1.35 7.08
N SER A 150 7.54 -1.97 6.05
CA SER A 150 7.84 -3.41 6.00
C SER A 150 9.19 -3.76 6.58
N GLY A 151 10.20 -2.90 6.37
CA GLY A 151 11.56 -3.17 6.84
C GLY A 151 11.76 -2.89 8.33
N PHE A 152 11.11 -1.86 8.86
CA PHE A 152 11.32 -1.42 10.24
C PHE A 152 10.08 -1.56 11.13
N LEU A 153 8.99 -0.82 10.85
CA LEU A 153 7.87 -0.68 11.77
C LEU A 153 7.15 -2.00 12.05
N THR A 154 6.78 -2.73 10.98
CA THR A 154 6.08 -4.01 11.09
C THR A 154 6.88 -5.03 11.91
N PRO A 155 8.18 -5.33 11.63
CA PRO A 155 8.96 -6.26 12.42
C PRO A 155 9.13 -5.83 13.88
N LYS A 156 9.29 -4.53 14.16
CA LYS A 156 9.42 -4.03 15.54
C LYS A 156 8.10 -4.17 16.31
N LEU A 157 6.96 -3.82 15.72
CA LEU A 157 5.65 -4.01 16.34
C LEU A 157 5.30 -5.49 16.53
N ARG A 158 5.73 -6.39 15.65
CA ARG A 158 5.56 -7.83 15.78
C ARG A 158 6.27 -8.42 17.00
N LYS A 159 7.34 -7.80 17.46
CA LYS A 159 7.99 -8.19 18.74
C LYS A 159 7.17 -7.82 19.97
N LEU A 160 6.22 -6.89 19.83
CA LEU A 160 5.40 -6.37 20.93
C LEU A 160 3.97 -6.90 20.91
N PHE A 161 3.40 -7.11 19.72
CA PHE A 161 1.97 -7.35 19.52
C PHE A 161 1.70 -8.53 18.57
N SER A 162 0.47 -9.04 18.61
CA SER A 162 -0.04 -10.05 17.67
C SER A 162 -0.14 -9.51 16.23
N ILE A 163 -0.28 -10.39 15.24
CA ILE A 163 -0.48 -9.99 13.83
C ILE A 163 -1.66 -9.02 13.68
N PRO A 164 -2.87 -9.28 14.19
CA PRO A 164 -3.99 -8.35 14.04
C PRO A 164 -3.72 -6.96 14.65
N VAL A 165 -3.15 -6.90 15.84
CA VAL A 165 -2.84 -5.63 16.52
C VAL A 165 -1.75 -4.86 15.76
N THR A 166 -0.69 -5.53 15.31
CA THR A 166 0.35 -4.91 14.47
C THR A 166 -0.24 -4.34 13.20
N SER A 167 -1.08 -5.11 12.51
CA SER A 167 -1.73 -4.70 11.27
C SER A 167 -2.60 -3.45 11.45
N LEU A 168 -3.37 -3.43 12.54
CA LEU A 168 -4.22 -2.29 12.90
C LEU A 168 -3.37 -1.04 13.16
N LEU A 169 -2.32 -1.15 13.99
CA LEU A 169 -1.45 -0.01 14.32
C LEU A 169 -0.73 0.53 13.10
N VAL A 170 -0.14 -0.35 12.26
CA VAL A 170 0.54 0.07 11.04
C VAL A 170 -0.45 0.71 10.06
N GLY A 171 -1.62 0.10 9.86
CA GLY A 171 -2.64 0.62 8.94
C GLY A 171 -3.17 1.99 9.35
N ILE A 172 -3.46 2.18 10.65
CA ILE A 172 -3.90 3.48 11.17
C ILE A 172 -2.79 4.53 11.02
N PHE A 173 -1.55 4.20 11.42
CA PHE A 173 -0.44 5.15 11.32
C PHE A 173 -0.17 5.56 9.88
N TRP A 174 -0.20 4.61 8.95
CA TRP A 174 -0.03 4.86 7.53
C TRP A 174 -1.17 5.70 6.95
N ALA A 175 -2.43 5.46 7.36
CA ALA A 175 -3.57 6.27 6.95
C ALA A 175 -3.46 7.72 7.46
N VAL A 176 -3.17 7.89 8.75
CA VAL A 176 -3.01 9.23 9.37
C VAL A 176 -1.88 10.01 8.72
N TRP A 177 -0.80 9.34 8.34
CA TRP A 177 0.32 9.95 7.62
C TRP A 177 -0.08 10.54 6.26
N HIS A 178 -1.10 9.97 5.57
CA HIS A 178 -1.66 10.52 4.33
C HIS A 178 -2.74 11.59 4.52
N PHE A 179 -3.34 11.68 5.71
CA PHE A 179 -4.47 12.59 5.92
C PHE A 179 -4.19 14.04 5.53
N PRO A 180 -3.02 14.66 5.82
CA PRO A 180 -2.76 16.01 5.37
C PRO A 180 -2.84 16.18 3.85
N ALA A 181 -2.33 15.20 3.07
CA ALA A 181 -2.42 15.23 1.61
C ALA A 181 -3.87 15.08 1.11
N ILE A 182 -4.67 14.23 1.74
CA ILE A 182 -6.09 14.03 1.38
C ILE A 182 -6.90 15.29 1.73
N ILE A 183 -6.74 15.83 2.93
CA ILE A 183 -7.46 17.03 3.43
C ILE A 183 -7.06 18.26 2.62
N GLY A 184 -5.78 18.39 2.27
CA GLY A 184 -5.25 19.48 1.46
C GLY A 184 -5.54 19.38 -0.05
N GLY A 185 -6.17 18.28 -0.50
CA GLY A 185 -6.54 18.08 -1.91
C GLY A 185 -5.41 17.60 -2.82
N PHE A 186 -4.19 17.40 -2.30
CA PHE A 186 -3.03 16.92 -3.09
C PHE A 186 -3.10 15.40 -3.38
N TYR A 187 -3.79 14.66 -2.53
CA TYR A 187 -4.11 13.26 -2.76
C TYR A 187 -5.61 13.14 -3.03
N GLY A 188 -6.00 13.48 -4.26
CA GLY A 188 -7.36 13.76 -4.68
C GLY A 188 -8.43 12.77 -4.18
N THR A 189 -9.60 13.28 -3.89
CA THR A 189 -10.78 12.48 -3.55
C THR A 189 -11.98 12.97 -4.33
N HIS A 190 -12.78 12.01 -4.83
CA HIS A 190 -14.08 12.26 -5.48
C HIS A 190 -15.25 12.12 -4.49
N THR A 191 -14.95 11.91 -3.21
CA THR A 191 -15.93 11.75 -2.15
C THR A 191 -15.68 12.74 -1.02
N PRO A 192 -16.71 13.10 -0.22
CA PRO A 192 -16.53 13.94 0.95
C PRO A 192 -15.53 13.33 1.95
N LEU A 193 -14.79 14.17 2.68
CA LEU A 193 -13.76 13.72 3.63
C LEU A 193 -14.27 12.74 4.69
N TRP A 194 -15.53 12.87 5.13
CA TRP A 194 -16.14 11.96 6.10
C TRP A 194 -16.35 10.53 5.56
N VAL A 195 -16.28 10.32 4.24
CA VAL A 195 -16.24 9.00 3.59
C VAL A 195 -14.80 8.63 3.24
N ALA A 196 -14.07 9.56 2.63
CA ALA A 196 -12.71 9.31 2.14
C ALA A 196 -11.74 8.87 3.24
N LEU A 197 -11.71 9.56 4.39
CA LEU A 197 -10.77 9.24 5.46
C LEU A 197 -11.03 7.87 6.11
N PRO A 198 -12.29 7.52 6.51
CA PRO A 198 -12.58 6.17 6.99
C PRO A 198 -12.35 5.08 5.93
N GLY A 199 -12.79 5.30 4.69
CA GLY A 199 -12.61 4.35 3.59
C GLY A 199 -11.14 4.04 3.34
N PHE A 200 -10.32 5.09 3.20
CA PHE A 200 -8.87 4.97 3.08
C PHE A 200 -8.24 4.23 4.26
N THR A 201 -8.67 4.55 5.49
CA THR A 201 -8.18 3.87 6.70
C THR A 201 -8.49 2.37 6.68
N LEU A 202 -9.71 1.98 6.27
CA LEU A 202 -10.09 0.58 6.16
C LEU A 202 -9.26 -0.16 5.12
N VAL A 203 -9.05 0.44 3.95
CA VAL A 203 -8.18 -0.12 2.88
C VAL A 203 -6.77 -0.34 3.42
N LEU A 204 -6.18 0.66 4.07
CA LEU A 204 -4.81 0.55 4.59
C LEU A 204 -4.68 -0.42 5.77
N ILE A 205 -5.69 -0.57 6.61
CA ILE A 205 -5.72 -1.62 7.64
C ILE A 205 -5.71 -3.00 6.99
N GLY A 206 -6.56 -3.23 5.99
CA GLY A 206 -6.63 -4.50 5.29
C GLY A 206 -5.34 -4.83 4.52
N ALA A 207 -4.78 -3.85 3.79
CA ALA A 207 -3.49 -3.98 3.10
C ALA A 207 -2.34 -4.25 4.10
N SER A 208 -2.32 -3.53 5.24
CA SER A 208 -1.35 -3.75 6.30
C SER A 208 -1.49 -5.13 6.95
N PHE A 209 -2.70 -5.70 7.00
CA PHE A 209 -2.89 -7.04 7.51
C PHE A 209 -2.25 -8.09 6.59
N MET A 210 -2.50 -8.00 5.28
CA MET A 210 -1.85 -8.87 4.30
C MET A 210 -0.33 -8.73 4.36
N ARG A 211 0.18 -7.50 4.37
CA ARG A 211 1.60 -7.17 4.46
C ARG A 211 2.24 -7.73 5.73
N THR A 212 1.61 -7.58 6.90
CA THR A 212 2.13 -8.08 8.17
C THR A 212 2.31 -9.59 8.14
N ILE A 213 1.33 -10.34 7.59
CA ILE A 213 1.43 -11.80 7.43
C ILE A 213 2.60 -12.16 6.50
N LEU A 214 2.73 -11.46 5.38
CA LEU A 214 3.77 -11.72 4.39
C LEU A 214 5.16 -11.40 4.93
N VAL A 215 5.35 -10.26 5.60
CA VAL A 215 6.62 -9.87 6.25
C VAL A 215 7.00 -10.88 7.33
N GLU A 216 6.06 -11.28 8.19
CA GLU A 216 6.30 -12.28 9.25
C GLU A 216 6.77 -13.63 8.68
N LYS A 217 6.21 -14.05 7.53
CA LYS A 217 6.53 -15.35 6.92
C LYS A 217 7.76 -15.34 6.02
N SER A 218 8.14 -14.20 5.49
CA SER A 218 9.22 -14.08 4.53
C SER A 218 10.49 -13.41 5.09
N GLU A 219 10.34 -12.64 6.16
CA GLU A 219 11.39 -11.77 6.72
C GLU A 219 11.95 -10.79 5.68
N SER A 220 11.10 -10.36 4.73
CA SER A 220 11.48 -9.56 3.57
C SER A 220 10.66 -8.29 3.47
N LEU A 221 11.31 -7.15 3.23
CA LEU A 221 10.62 -5.90 2.89
C LEU A 221 10.02 -5.93 1.46
N TRP A 222 10.58 -6.76 0.58
CA TRP A 222 10.16 -6.84 -0.82
C TRP A 222 8.73 -7.34 -1.00
N VAL A 223 8.22 -8.13 -0.07
CA VAL A 223 6.79 -8.51 -0.08
C VAL A 223 5.88 -7.30 0.11
N GLY A 224 6.30 -6.33 0.91
CA GLY A 224 5.61 -5.04 1.05
C GLY A 224 5.72 -4.21 -0.22
N VAL A 225 6.93 -4.07 -0.78
CA VAL A 225 7.17 -3.34 -2.03
C VAL A 225 6.30 -3.87 -3.17
N ILE A 226 6.25 -5.19 -3.35
CA ILE A 226 5.46 -5.81 -4.43
C ILE A 226 3.96 -5.66 -4.15
N LEU A 227 3.50 -5.87 -2.91
CA LEU A 227 2.09 -5.73 -2.55
C LEU A 227 1.61 -4.29 -2.77
N HIS A 228 2.36 -3.32 -2.30
CA HIS A 228 2.04 -1.89 -2.43
C HIS A 228 2.11 -1.44 -3.90
N THR A 229 3.14 -1.85 -4.65
CA THR A 229 3.21 -1.56 -6.09
C THR A 229 2.04 -2.20 -6.83
N SER A 230 1.69 -3.46 -6.55
CA SER A 230 0.53 -4.12 -7.14
C SER A 230 -0.78 -3.40 -6.80
N HIS A 231 -0.94 -2.95 -5.54
CA HIS A 231 -2.09 -2.14 -5.13
C HIS A 231 -2.20 -0.86 -5.97
N ASN A 232 -1.14 -0.07 -6.08
CA ASN A 232 -1.15 1.19 -6.83
C ASN A 232 -1.41 0.97 -8.32
N VAL A 233 -0.79 -0.04 -8.92
CA VAL A 233 -0.91 -0.30 -10.36
C VAL A 233 -2.25 -0.95 -10.71
N ILE A 234 -2.59 -2.03 -10.03
CA ILE A 234 -3.78 -2.81 -10.37
C ILE A 234 -5.05 -2.08 -9.94
N LEU A 235 -5.12 -1.66 -8.67
CA LEU A 235 -6.33 -1.04 -8.16
C LEU A 235 -6.48 0.40 -8.64
N MET A 236 -5.48 1.25 -8.36
CA MET A 236 -5.61 2.68 -8.60
C MET A 236 -5.51 3.05 -10.07
N SER A 237 -4.58 2.41 -10.82
CA SER A 237 -4.34 2.79 -12.22
C SER A 237 -5.10 1.93 -13.22
N MET A 238 -5.52 0.71 -12.88
CA MET A 238 -6.17 -0.19 -13.83
C MET A 238 -7.66 -0.31 -13.55
N PHE A 239 -8.04 -0.83 -12.39
CA PHE A 239 -9.45 -1.05 -12.08
C PHE A 239 -10.26 0.25 -11.94
N ASN A 240 -9.67 1.31 -11.39
CA ASN A 240 -10.32 2.64 -11.37
C ASN A 240 -10.64 3.13 -12.78
N GLU A 241 -9.69 3.03 -13.73
CA GLU A 241 -9.91 3.46 -15.11
C GLU A 241 -10.84 2.54 -15.91
N MET A 242 -10.98 1.27 -15.50
CA MET A 242 -11.98 0.36 -16.07
C MET A 242 -13.36 0.53 -15.44
N THR A 243 -13.59 1.59 -14.67
CA THR A 243 -14.84 1.82 -13.94
C THR A 243 -15.49 3.14 -14.37
N ALA A 244 -16.58 3.06 -15.12
CA ALA A 244 -17.44 4.21 -15.41
C ALA A 244 -18.36 4.46 -14.22
N ASP A 245 -18.11 5.55 -13.47
CA ASP A 245 -18.87 5.91 -12.27
C ASP A 245 -20.26 6.46 -12.64
N LYS A 246 -21.28 5.91 -12.01
CA LYS A 246 -22.67 6.39 -12.08
C LYS A 246 -23.08 7.21 -10.85
N GLY A 247 -22.10 7.84 -10.20
CA GLY A 247 -22.30 8.75 -9.07
C GLY A 247 -21.97 8.17 -7.69
N TYR A 248 -21.76 6.85 -7.59
CA TYR A 248 -21.50 6.17 -6.30
C TYR A 248 -20.31 5.22 -6.30
N ALA A 249 -19.67 4.97 -7.44
CA ALA A 249 -18.55 4.03 -7.52
C ALA A 249 -17.42 4.42 -6.57
N ASN A 250 -17.07 5.70 -6.53
CA ASN A 250 -16.01 6.22 -5.66
C ASN A 250 -16.28 6.07 -4.15
N TYR A 251 -17.55 5.96 -3.73
CA TYR A 251 -17.94 5.67 -2.35
C TYR A 251 -17.71 4.20 -1.99
N LEU A 252 -17.79 3.32 -2.97
CA LEU A 252 -17.73 1.87 -2.80
C LEU A 252 -16.34 1.32 -3.11
N VAL A 253 -15.83 1.62 -4.32
CA VAL A 253 -14.57 1.11 -4.84
C VAL A 253 -13.67 2.25 -5.31
N SER A 254 -12.61 2.40 -4.67
CA SER A 254 -11.43 3.23 -4.92
C SER A 254 -10.52 2.98 -3.73
N GLU A 255 -9.33 3.53 -3.73
CA GLU A 255 -8.48 3.48 -2.54
C GLU A 255 -9.13 4.14 -1.29
N LYS A 256 -10.17 4.95 -1.51
CA LYS A 256 -10.95 5.64 -0.47
C LYS A 256 -12.37 5.09 -0.33
N GLY A 257 -12.67 4.00 -1.03
CA GLY A 257 -13.98 3.35 -1.02
C GLY A 257 -14.19 2.45 0.20
N VAL A 258 -15.28 2.67 0.92
CA VAL A 258 -15.57 1.94 2.17
C VAL A 258 -15.78 0.44 1.93
N PHE A 259 -16.51 0.08 0.85
CA PHE A 259 -16.76 -1.33 0.52
C PHE A 259 -15.46 -2.07 0.20
N LEU A 260 -14.56 -1.44 -0.57
CA LEU A 260 -13.27 -2.03 -0.91
C LEU A 260 -12.42 -2.26 0.36
N GLY A 261 -12.47 -1.39 1.34
CA GLY A 261 -11.82 -1.57 2.62
C GLY A 261 -12.30 -2.84 3.35
N PHE A 262 -13.61 -3.10 3.35
CA PHE A 262 -14.14 -4.36 3.90
C PHE A 262 -13.70 -5.59 3.11
N VAL A 263 -13.65 -5.51 1.77
CA VAL A 263 -13.13 -6.59 0.93
C VAL A 263 -11.67 -6.88 1.27
N TYR A 264 -10.83 -5.83 1.44
CA TYR A 264 -9.44 -5.97 1.88
C TYR A 264 -9.33 -6.73 3.21
N ILE A 265 -10.09 -6.30 4.22
CA ILE A 265 -10.07 -6.93 5.55
C ILE A 265 -10.53 -8.37 5.48
N LEU A 266 -11.61 -8.67 4.77
CA LEU A 266 -12.15 -10.02 4.63
C LEU A 266 -11.13 -10.97 3.99
N ILE A 267 -10.54 -10.56 2.86
CA ILE A 267 -9.53 -11.37 2.16
C ILE A 267 -8.28 -11.55 3.03
N ALA A 268 -7.87 -10.52 3.77
CA ALA A 268 -6.75 -10.61 4.71
C ALA A 268 -7.01 -11.62 5.83
N ILE A 269 -8.22 -11.65 6.40
CA ILE A 269 -8.62 -12.63 7.43
C ILE A 269 -8.61 -14.04 6.86
N VAL A 270 -9.17 -14.25 5.66
CA VAL A 270 -9.16 -15.54 4.98
C VAL A 270 -7.73 -16.01 4.72
N PHE A 271 -6.90 -15.12 4.17
CA PHE A 271 -5.49 -15.42 3.91
C PHE A 271 -4.74 -15.78 5.20
N TRP A 272 -4.97 -15.04 6.29
CA TRP A 272 -4.38 -15.33 7.60
C TRP A 272 -4.76 -16.72 8.11
N LYS A 273 -6.05 -17.09 8.09
CA LYS A 273 -6.52 -18.42 8.50
C LYS A 273 -5.87 -19.54 7.67
N ILE A 274 -5.74 -19.36 6.35
CA ILE A 274 -5.07 -20.33 5.47
C ILE A 274 -3.59 -20.50 5.86
N GLN A 275 -2.91 -19.41 6.22
CA GLN A 275 -1.49 -19.45 6.59
C GLN A 275 -1.25 -20.09 7.98
N ILE A 276 -2.18 -19.94 8.94
CA ILE A 276 -2.11 -20.61 10.24
C ILE A 276 -2.32 -22.12 10.06
N ASN A 277 -3.37 -22.52 9.37
CA ASN A 277 -3.68 -23.94 9.17
C ASN A 277 -2.58 -24.73 8.45
N LYS A 278 -1.80 -24.05 7.59
CA LYS A 278 -0.63 -24.67 6.96
C LYS A 278 0.53 -24.87 7.95
N GLN A 279 0.66 -24.04 8.95
CA GLN A 279 1.71 -24.14 9.97
C GLN A 279 1.44 -25.32 10.91
N ASP A 280 0.18 -25.51 11.35
CA ASP A 280 -0.21 -26.59 12.24
C ASP A 280 -0.05 -27.97 11.57
N LYS A 281 -0.34 -28.08 10.27
CA LYS A 281 -0.13 -29.34 9.52
C LYS A 281 1.34 -29.74 9.39
N HIS A 282 2.27 -28.79 9.35
CA HIS A 282 3.72 -29.10 9.32
C HIS A 282 4.27 -29.55 10.68
N ILE A 283 3.63 -29.17 11.78
CA ILE A 283 4.04 -29.58 13.14
C ILE A 283 3.56 -31.00 13.46
N THR A 284 2.46 -31.45 12.85
CA THR A 284 1.84 -32.77 13.11
C THR A 284 2.48 -33.92 12.32
N ILE A 285 3.43 -33.65 11.42
CA ILE A 285 4.07 -34.65 10.54
C ILE A 285 5.54 -34.93 10.99
N HIS A 286 5.99 -34.35 12.07
CA HIS A 286 7.28 -34.61 12.74
C HIS A 286 7.07 -35.08 14.16
#